data_6cafc4f3dae19a93d473a4703016d69b
#
_entry.id   6cafc4f3dae19a93d473a4703016d69b
#
_cell.length_a   1.000
_cell.length_b   1.000
_cell.length_c   1.000
_cell.angle_alpha   90.00
_cell.angle_beta   90.00
_cell.angle_gamma   90.00
#
_symmetry.space_group_name_H-M   'P 1'
#
loop_
_entity.id
_entity.type
_entity.pdbx_description
1 polymer ?
#
loop_
_entity_poly.entity_id
_entity_poly.type
_entity_poly.pdbx_seq_one_letter_code
_entity_poly.pdbx_strand_id
1 'polypeptide(L)'
;MKKCLLIILAILFLSTQAMALEYKPGKKHLNKEGVVGLLLYLNGKMIEHVFKPNLSACMKSKRVAQRQMDSNGKAERVQFACKILVADIEEDSQAKYGFRIIKVHSGA
;
A
#
# COMPACT_ATOMS: atom_id res chain seq x y z
N MET A 1 1.24 -36.61 35.48
CA MET A 1 2.23 -36.20 34.51
C MET A 1 1.74 -36.25 33.07
N LYS A 2 1.06 -37.30 32.63
CA LYS A 2 0.54 -37.37 31.25
C LYS A 2 -0.51 -36.30 30.92
N LYS A 3 -1.32 -35.89 31.88
CA LYS A 3 -2.34 -34.83 31.70
C LYS A 3 -1.74 -33.46 31.48
N CYS A 4 -0.61 -33.14 32.12
CA CYS A 4 0.07 -31.86 31.93
C CYS A 4 0.71 -31.74 30.57
N LEU A 5 1.23 -32.83 30.02
CA LEU A 5 1.83 -32.85 28.66
C LEU A 5 0.80 -32.61 27.57
N LEU A 6 -0.41 -33.18 27.72
CA LEU A 6 -1.52 -32.98 26.78
C LEU A 6 -2.02 -31.53 26.79
N ILE A 7 -2.07 -30.89 27.95
CA ILE A 7 -2.49 -29.50 28.09
C ILE A 7 -1.48 -28.56 27.43
N ILE A 8 -0.19 -28.81 27.61
CA ILE A 8 0.89 -27.99 26.97
C ILE A 8 0.84 -28.10 25.45
N LEU A 9 0.63 -29.30 24.92
CA LEU A 9 0.48 -29.51 23.48
C LEU A 9 -0.75 -28.80 22.89
N ALA A 10 -1.88 -28.81 23.64
CA ALA A 10 -3.07 -28.10 23.21
C ALA A 10 -2.88 -26.59 23.20
N ILE A 11 -2.16 -26.01 24.15
CA ILE A 11 -1.86 -24.58 24.21
C ILE A 11 -0.97 -24.17 23.06
N LEU A 12 0.07 -24.93 22.72
CA LEU A 12 0.95 -24.70 21.60
C LEU A 12 0.20 -24.74 20.27
N PHE A 13 -0.73 -25.68 20.12
CA PHE A 13 -1.55 -25.80 18.92
C PHE A 13 -2.49 -24.60 18.75
N LEU A 14 -3.12 -24.13 19.82
CA LEU A 14 -3.97 -22.93 19.81
C LEU A 14 -3.19 -21.66 19.46
N SER A 15 -1.98 -21.50 19.95
CA SER A 15 -1.13 -20.37 19.62
C SER A 15 -0.80 -20.29 18.12
N THR A 16 -0.54 -21.42 17.50
CA THR A 16 -0.27 -21.51 16.06
C THR A 16 -1.50 -21.12 15.23
N GLN A 17 -2.69 -21.56 15.64
CA GLN A 17 -3.94 -21.19 14.98
C GLN A 17 -4.27 -19.71 15.13
N ALA A 18 -4.01 -19.11 16.29
CA ALA A 18 -4.23 -17.68 16.52
C ALA A 18 -3.37 -16.83 15.60
N MET A 19 -2.12 -17.19 15.35
CA MET A 19 -1.24 -16.48 14.42
C MET A 19 -1.74 -16.58 12.97
N ALA A 20 -2.30 -17.70 12.56
CA ALA A 20 -2.85 -17.87 11.22
C ALA A 20 -4.12 -17.05 10.99
N LEU A 21 -4.89 -16.73 12.05
CA LEU A 21 -6.13 -15.95 11.98
C LEU A 21 -5.92 -14.44 11.92
N GLU A 22 -4.71 -13.93 12.19
CA GLU A 22 -4.40 -12.50 12.15
C GLU A 22 -4.34 -11.92 10.74
N TYR A 23 -4.12 -12.74 9.73
CA TYR A 23 -4.06 -12.28 8.35
C TYR A 23 -5.47 -12.32 7.73
N LYS A 24 -6.15 -11.18 7.79
CA LYS A 24 -7.42 -10.99 7.06
C LYS A 24 -7.21 -9.93 5.99
N PRO A 25 -7.62 -10.20 4.74
CA PRO A 25 -7.63 -9.15 3.72
C PRO A 25 -8.58 -8.03 4.16
N GLY A 26 -8.17 -6.79 3.98
CA GLY A 26 -8.97 -5.63 4.31
C GLY A 26 -10.17 -5.47 3.38
N LYS A 27 -11.10 -4.61 3.78
CA LYS A 27 -12.28 -4.31 2.99
C LYS A 27 -11.88 -3.59 1.69
N LYS A 28 -12.47 -4.02 0.57
CA LYS A 28 -12.26 -3.41 -0.74
C LYS A 28 -13.33 -2.36 -1.03
N HIS A 29 -12.89 -1.25 -1.64
CA HIS A 29 -13.76 -0.20 -2.15
C HIS A 29 -13.51 -0.09 -3.65
N LEU A 30 -14.49 -0.53 -4.45
CA LEU A 30 -14.36 -0.57 -5.90
C LEU A 30 -14.84 0.74 -6.53
N ASN A 31 -14.18 1.17 -7.60
CA ASN A 31 -14.52 2.39 -8.36
C ASN A 31 -14.66 3.63 -7.47
N LYS A 32 -13.77 3.77 -6.50
CA LYS A 32 -13.78 4.92 -5.59
C LYS A 32 -13.30 6.17 -6.31
N GLU A 33 -14.11 7.23 -6.27
CA GLU A 33 -13.76 8.53 -6.83
C GLU A 33 -12.93 9.34 -5.81
N GLY A 34 -12.16 10.29 -6.33
CA GLY A 34 -11.38 11.19 -5.49
C GLY A 34 -10.19 10.55 -4.80
N VAL A 35 -9.72 9.40 -5.29
CA VAL A 35 -8.53 8.74 -4.75
C VAL A 35 -7.29 9.51 -5.21
N VAL A 36 -6.49 9.98 -4.27
CA VAL A 36 -5.23 10.66 -4.59
C VAL A 36 -4.12 9.63 -4.67
N GLY A 37 -3.44 9.58 -5.79
CA GLY A 37 -2.32 8.68 -6.02
C GLY A 37 -1.05 9.40 -6.42
N LEU A 38 0.08 8.94 -5.88
CA LEU A 38 1.39 9.29 -6.37
C LEU A 38 1.78 8.25 -7.42
N LEU A 39 1.92 8.69 -8.66
CA LEU A 39 2.21 7.82 -9.80
C LEU A 39 3.67 7.95 -10.18
N LEU A 40 4.31 6.83 -10.41
CA LEU A 40 5.69 6.76 -10.88
C LEU A 40 5.70 6.32 -12.33
N TYR A 41 6.29 7.14 -13.19
CA TYR A 41 6.47 6.86 -14.61
C TYR A 41 7.95 6.63 -14.91
N LEU A 42 8.24 5.58 -15.64
CA LEU A 42 9.56 5.28 -16.16
C LEU A 42 9.50 5.29 -17.69
N ASN A 43 10.25 6.23 -18.33
CA ASN A 43 10.23 6.42 -19.78
C ASN A 43 8.80 6.63 -20.33
N GLY A 44 7.96 7.38 -19.60
CA GLY A 44 6.59 7.68 -20.00
C GLY A 44 5.56 6.60 -19.68
N LYS A 45 5.98 5.47 -19.11
CA LYS A 45 5.09 4.37 -18.74
C LYS A 45 4.90 4.31 -17.23
N MET A 46 3.64 4.28 -16.78
CA MET A 46 3.33 4.10 -15.35
C MET A 46 3.74 2.71 -14.87
N ILE A 47 4.61 2.65 -13.88
CA ILE A 47 5.11 1.39 -13.32
C ILE A 47 4.67 1.17 -11.88
N GLU A 48 4.28 2.23 -11.17
CA GLU A 48 3.90 2.14 -9.77
C GLU A 48 2.88 3.20 -9.41
N HIS A 49 2.02 2.91 -8.45
CA HIS A 49 1.08 3.84 -7.85
C HIS A 49 1.03 3.65 -6.34
N VAL A 50 0.94 4.74 -5.61
CA VAL A 50 0.90 4.75 -4.15
C VAL A 50 -0.27 5.59 -3.68
N PHE A 51 -1.08 5.05 -2.78
CA PHE A 51 -2.19 5.78 -2.16
C PHE A 51 -1.67 6.91 -1.29
N LYS A 52 -2.28 8.09 -1.42
CA LYS A 52 -2.05 9.24 -0.55
C LYS A 52 -3.38 9.75 0.02
N PRO A 53 -3.42 10.24 1.26
CA PRO A 53 -4.66 10.67 1.89
C PRO A 53 -5.25 11.96 1.28
N ASN A 54 -4.40 12.82 0.72
CA ASN A 54 -4.80 14.09 0.08
C ASN A 54 -3.69 14.59 -0.85
N LEU A 55 -4.01 15.62 -1.63
CA LEU A 55 -3.05 16.22 -2.57
C LEU A 55 -1.84 16.84 -1.87
N SER A 56 -2.03 17.46 -0.72
CA SER A 56 -0.93 18.08 0.03
C SER A 56 0.11 17.05 0.43
N ALA A 57 -0.31 15.90 0.99
CA ALA A 57 0.57 14.80 1.34
C ALA A 57 1.27 14.21 0.10
N CYS A 58 0.52 14.08 -1.00
CA CYS A 58 1.07 13.59 -2.28
C CYS A 58 2.17 14.52 -2.81
N MET A 59 1.92 15.81 -2.84
CA MET A 59 2.88 16.80 -3.34
C MET A 59 4.15 16.87 -2.50
N LYS A 60 4.02 16.70 -1.19
CA LYS A 60 5.17 16.62 -0.27
C LYS A 60 6.03 15.39 -0.57
N SER A 61 5.39 14.23 -0.71
CA SER A 61 6.10 12.98 -1.06
C SER A 61 6.75 13.06 -2.43
N LYS A 62 6.07 13.67 -3.41
CA LYS A 62 6.60 13.90 -4.75
C LYS A 62 7.89 14.71 -4.72
N ARG A 63 7.93 15.79 -3.96
CA ARG A 63 9.13 16.64 -3.82
C ARG A 63 10.31 15.87 -3.24
N VAL A 64 10.07 15.08 -2.20
CA VAL A 64 11.12 14.26 -1.57
C VAL A 64 11.65 13.21 -2.55
N ALA A 65 10.76 12.49 -3.22
CA ALA A 65 11.13 11.46 -4.20
C ALA A 65 11.90 12.06 -5.39
N GLN A 66 11.48 13.21 -5.89
CA GLN A 66 12.14 13.90 -6.99
C GLN A 66 13.55 14.33 -6.63
N ARG A 67 13.76 14.85 -5.42
CA ARG A 67 15.10 15.21 -4.93
C ARG A 67 16.03 14.02 -4.86
N GLN A 68 15.52 12.85 -4.42
CA GLN A 68 16.31 11.63 -4.37
C GLN A 68 16.73 11.17 -5.76
N MET A 69 15.83 11.27 -6.75
CA MET A 69 16.14 10.91 -8.13
C MET A 69 17.14 11.88 -8.75
N ASP A 70 17.01 13.18 -8.49
CA ASP A 70 17.95 14.22 -8.98
C ASP A 70 19.36 13.96 -8.44
N SER A 71 19.49 13.66 -7.15
CA SER A 71 20.80 13.38 -6.53
C SER A 71 21.42 12.08 -7.02
N ASN A 72 20.63 11.12 -7.49
CA ASN A 72 21.10 9.85 -8.05
C ASN A 72 21.34 9.90 -9.56
N GLY A 73 21.11 11.03 -10.22
CA GLY A 73 21.28 11.19 -11.67
C GLY A 73 20.26 10.43 -12.50
N LYS A 74 19.10 10.08 -11.94
CA LYS A 74 18.05 9.30 -12.61
C LYS A 74 16.84 10.13 -13.03
N ALA A 75 16.87 11.45 -12.82
CA ALA A 75 15.76 12.35 -13.05
C ALA A 75 15.23 12.34 -14.49
N GLU A 76 16.08 12.10 -15.48
CA GLU A 76 15.69 12.11 -16.90
C GLU A 76 14.73 10.99 -17.28
N ARG A 77 14.78 9.86 -16.57
CA ARG A 77 13.99 8.66 -16.89
C ARG A 77 12.76 8.50 -16.03
N VAL A 78 12.77 9.12 -14.86
CA VAL A 78 11.75 8.91 -13.82
C VAL A 78 10.97 10.19 -13.59
N GLN A 79 9.66 10.09 -13.66
CA GLN A 79 8.75 11.20 -13.38
C GLN A 79 7.73 10.78 -12.34
N PHE A 80 7.42 11.69 -11.43
CA PHE A 80 6.36 11.51 -10.43
C PHE A 80 5.21 12.46 -10.73
N ALA A 81 3.99 11.99 -10.54
CA ALA A 81 2.80 12.81 -10.70
C ALA A 81 1.79 12.52 -9.58
N CYS A 82 1.18 13.58 -9.07
CA CYS A 82 0.05 13.48 -8.16
C CYS A 82 -1.24 13.63 -8.96
N LYS A 83 -2.10 12.62 -8.90
CA LYS A 83 -3.35 12.58 -9.66
C LYS A 83 -4.52 12.24 -8.77
N ILE A 84 -5.69 12.79 -9.11
CA ILE A 84 -6.96 12.38 -8.53
C ILE A 84 -7.55 11.30 -9.43
N LEU A 85 -7.78 10.13 -8.87
CA LEU A 85 -8.08 8.91 -9.62
C LEU A 85 -9.47 8.38 -9.29
N VAL A 86 -10.03 7.62 -10.22
CA VAL A 86 -11.06 6.62 -9.93
C VAL A 86 -10.33 5.28 -9.87
N ALA A 87 -10.34 4.65 -8.71
CA ALA A 87 -9.53 3.47 -8.47
C ALA A 87 -10.19 2.51 -7.48
N ASP A 88 -9.81 1.25 -7.58
CA ASP A 88 -10.11 0.26 -6.55
C ASP A 88 -9.05 0.38 -5.46
N ILE A 89 -9.49 0.51 -4.21
CA ILE A 89 -8.63 0.55 -3.05
C ILE A 89 -8.99 -0.55 -2.07
N GLU A 90 -8.03 -0.96 -1.26
CA GLU A 90 -8.19 -1.98 -0.23
C GLU A 90 -7.65 -1.45 1.08
N GLU A 91 -8.39 -1.68 2.16
CA GLU A 91 -7.89 -1.39 3.50
C GLU A 91 -6.69 -2.30 3.81
N ASP A 92 -5.57 -1.71 4.21
CA ASP A 92 -4.35 -2.42 4.54
C ASP A 92 -3.75 -1.84 5.81
N SER A 93 -3.80 -2.60 6.89
CA SER A 93 -3.28 -2.18 8.19
C SER A 93 -1.77 -1.95 8.20
N GLN A 94 -1.05 -2.54 7.27
CA GLN A 94 0.41 -2.36 7.14
C GLN A 94 0.78 -1.18 6.26
N ALA A 95 -0.16 -0.63 5.49
CA ALA A 95 0.08 0.56 4.71
C ALA A 95 0.15 1.80 5.61
N LYS A 96 1.01 2.74 5.27
CA LYS A 96 1.24 3.97 6.06
C LYS A 96 -0.07 4.74 6.34
N TYR A 97 -0.98 4.78 5.37
CA TYR A 97 -2.25 5.52 5.46
C TYR A 97 -3.47 4.61 5.57
N GLY A 98 -3.26 3.32 5.81
CA GLY A 98 -4.35 2.36 5.99
C GLY A 98 -5.01 1.85 4.72
N PHE A 99 -4.57 2.29 3.55
CA PHE A 99 -5.12 1.89 2.25
C PHE A 99 -4.03 1.70 1.21
N ARG A 100 -4.32 0.85 0.22
CA ARG A 100 -3.50 0.71 -0.97
C ARG A 100 -4.37 0.71 -2.22
N ILE A 101 -3.82 1.17 -3.33
CA ILE A 101 -4.49 1.12 -4.63
C ILE A 101 -4.27 -0.27 -5.23
N ILE A 102 -5.36 -0.92 -5.64
CA ILE A 102 -5.31 -2.23 -6.30
C ILE A 102 -5.28 -2.06 -7.82
N LYS A 103 -6.16 -1.19 -8.35
CA LYS A 103 -6.32 -0.96 -9.77
C LYS A 103 -6.76 0.48 -10.04
N VAL A 104 -6.17 1.11 -11.03
CA VAL A 104 -6.54 2.46 -11.48
C VAL A 104 -7.46 2.34 -12.69
N HIS A 105 -8.64 2.95 -12.61
CA HIS A 105 -9.62 2.95 -13.70
C HIS A 105 -9.50 4.16 -14.60
N SER A 106 -9.31 5.36 -14.02
CA SER A 106 -9.16 6.60 -14.78
C SER A 106 -8.43 7.67 -13.99
N GLY A 107 -7.99 8.73 -14.69
CA GLY A 107 -7.30 9.88 -14.09
C GLY A 107 -5.76 9.77 -14.10
N ALA A 108 -5.23 8.67 -14.53
CA ALA A 108 -3.78 8.48 -14.59
C ALA A 108 -3.13 9.21 -15.78
#